data_373f1f2daddfd95f6a0cd0fcf38fee64
#
_entry.id   373f1f2daddfd95f6a0cd0fcf38fee64
#
_cell.length_a   1.000
_cell.length_b   1.000
_cell.length_c   1.000
_cell.angle_alpha   90.00
_cell.angle_beta   90.00
_cell.angle_gamma   90.00
#
_symmetry.space_group_name_H-M   'P 1'
#
loop_
_entity.id
_entity.type
_entity.pdbx_description
1 polymer ?
#
loop_
_entity_poly.entity_id
_entity_poly.type
_entity_poly.pdbx_seq_one_letter_code
_entity_poly.pdbx_strand_id
1 'polypeptide(L)'
;MATFTSIIEDIKHLSSFSEKTSFLTVILTSFQDKKVKITLEDKKELSAFAFEEINKLIALIPTLQTYKEKDEIFGYEDNLLGIVMFCHASPAEISETNLNNIKTLTALVDKERFVENAIDNIFKNNQNDKATVNQLLASVIPLKDEFQKGQIYQGLLHYQGNISNLPLDSKILFADYISSELKRYLDAPLDDVIVNNLEFACDVSKYFINDTIISLLNDILKLEKNNVNYYAISTLLNAGQTIPSNIIAALANDIVYADMTYAILKQHGLQSLFPAELSTPEYLAKSDLVHWLTYPTELGKQPDQIEYLGKVKKKEEYYIFRYISDSDNLGEERKNQWLIGWSNDEGGTFSNFDLYSDFEQKTIEKTLKNIKKRLL
;
A
#
# COMPACT_ATOMS: atom_id res chain seq x y z
N MET A 1 -36.23 0.51 -3.44
CA MET A 1 -35.19 0.93 -2.50
C MET A 1 -34.91 -0.25 -1.59
N ALA A 2 -33.69 -0.67 -1.48
CA ALA A 2 -33.30 -1.70 -0.51
C ALA A 2 -33.66 -1.21 0.89
N THR A 3 -34.24 -2.07 1.74
CA THR A 3 -34.47 -1.75 3.15
C THR A 3 -33.14 -1.89 3.90
N PHE A 4 -32.97 -1.20 5.04
CA PHE A 4 -31.76 -1.33 5.84
C PHE A 4 -31.54 -2.75 6.34
N THR A 5 -32.60 -3.49 6.61
CA THR A 5 -32.54 -4.94 6.91
C THR A 5 -31.86 -5.71 5.79
N SER A 6 -32.16 -5.42 4.50
CA SER A 6 -31.49 -6.08 3.38
C SER A 6 -30.01 -5.70 3.27
N ILE A 7 -29.66 -4.45 3.58
CA ILE A 7 -28.27 -3.98 3.60
C ILE A 7 -27.45 -4.72 4.68
N ILE A 8 -27.99 -4.88 5.89
CA ILE A 8 -27.34 -5.62 6.98
C ILE A 8 -27.16 -7.09 6.60
N GLU A 9 -28.16 -7.71 5.98
CA GLU A 9 -28.07 -9.09 5.50
C GLU A 9 -26.99 -9.21 4.37
N ASP A 10 -26.94 -8.26 3.45
CA ASP A 10 -25.90 -8.24 2.41
C ASP A 10 -24.50 -8.21 3.05
N ILE A 11 -24.25 -7.35 4.07
CA ILE A 11 -22.96 -7.29 4.78
C ILE A 11 -22.63 -8.62 5.46
N LYS A 12 -23.62 -9.28 6.09
CA LYS A 12 -23.40 -10.57 6.77
C LYS A 12 -22.99 -11.68 5.80
N HIS A 13 -23.37 -11.58 4.53
CA HIS A 13 -22.99 -12.53 3.48
C HIS A 13 -21.63 -12.28 2.87
N LEU A 14 -21.00 -11.11 3.12
CA LEU A 14 -19.64 -10.83 2.65
C LEU A 14 -18.62 -11.68 3.42
N SER A 15 -17.68 -12.26 2.68
CA SER A 15 -16.76 -13.26 3.21
C SER A 15 -15.51 -12.67 3.85
N SER A 16 -15.06 -11.49 3.39
CA SER A 16 -13.85 -10.84 3.86
C SER A 16 -14.12 -9.50 4.57
N PHE A 17 -13.20 -9.09 5.46
CA PHE A 17 -13.28 -7.79 6.11
C PHE A 17 -13.05 -6.65 5.11
N SER A 18 -12.24 -6.85 4.09
CA SER A 18 -12.02 -5.88 2.99
C SER A 18 -13.31 -5.58 2.24
N GLU A 19 -14.11 -6.62 1.87
CA GLU A 19 -15.42 -6.43 1.24
C GLU A 19 -16.38 -5.70 2.17
N LYS A 20 -16.44 -6.10 3.44
CA LYS A 20 -17.28 -5.45 4.47
C LYS A 20 -16.89 -3.98 4.65
N THR A 21 -15.60 -3.68 4.73
CA THR A 21 -15.06 -2.31 4.82
C THR A 21 -15.50 -1.46 3.64
N SER A 22 -15.27 -1.95 2.42
CA SER A 22 -15.63 -1.25 1.18
C SER A 22 -17.13 -0.96 1.12
N PHE A 23 -17.96 -1.93 1.47
CA PHE A 23 -19.40 -1.80 1.48
C PHE A 23 -19.89 -0.77 2.52
N LEU A 24 -19.35 -0.81 3.75
CA LEU A 24 -19.70 0.15 4.81
C LEU A 24 -19.23 1.57 4.49
N THR A 25 -18.08 1.74 3.86
CA THR A 25 -17.58 3.03 3.42
C THR A 25 -18.55 3.70 2.46
N VAL A 26 -19.09 2.96 1.49
CA VAL A 26 -20.09 3.46 0.53
C VAL A 26 -21.37 3.90 1.26
N ILE A 27 -21.82 3.11 2.24
CA ILE A 27 -23.02 3.39 3.04
C ILE A 27 -22.81 4.68 3.86
N LEU A 28 -21.71 4.76 4.62
CA LEU A 28 -21.39 5.93 5.45
C LEU A 28 -21.28 7.21 4.61
N THR A 29 -20.61 7.14 3.47
CA THR A 29 -20.53 8.26 2.53
C THR A 29 -21.92 8.69 2.04
N SER A 30 -22.79 7.74 1.71
CA SER A 30 -24.15 8.02 1.29
C SER A 30 -24.99 8.70 2.39
N PHE A 31 -24.73 8.40 3.66
CA PHE A 31 -25.36 9.05 4.81
C PHE A 31 -24.87 10.48 4.99
N GLN A 32 -23.56 10.69 4.92
CA GLN A 32 -22.94 12.01 5.02
C GLN A 32 -23.42 12.95 3.91
N ASP A 33 -23.55 12.46 2.70
CA ASP A 33 -24.05 13.21 1.53
C ASP A 33 -25.56 13.45 1.57
N LYS A 34 -26.28 12.95 2.57
CA LYS A 34 -27.75 13.02 2.70
C LYS A 34 -28.51 12.43 1.51
N LYS A 35 -27.88 11.52 0.76
CA LYS A 35 -28.48 10.87 -0.40
C LYS A 35 -29.57 9.85 -0.03
N VAL A 36 -29.54 9.38 1.23
CA VAL A 36 -30.48 8.39 1.77
C VAL A 36 -31.19 8.96 2.97
N LYS A 37 -32.53 8.87 3.00
CA LYS A 37 -33.31 9.19 4.19
C LYS A 37 -33.27 8.01 5.15
N ILE A 38 -32.88 8.25 6.40
CA ILE A 38 -32.73 7.26 7.45
C ILE A 38 -33.74 7.55 8.54
N THR A 39 -34.53 6.54 8.88
CA THR A 39 -35.51 6.62 9.95
C THR A 39 -34.85 6.32 11.31
N LEU A 40 -35.58 6.58 12.41
CA LEU A 40 -35.11 6.25 13.75
C LEU A 40 -34.96 4.72 13.92
N GLU A 41 -35.81 3.94 13.28
CA GLU A 41 -35.75 2.48 13.32
C GLU A 41 -34.53 1.95 12.58
N ASP A 42 -34.24 2.50 11.38
CA ASP A 42 -33.03 2.18 10.64
C ASP A 42 -31.75 2.44 11.48
N LYS A 43 -31.71 3.54 12.22
CA LYS A 43 -30.59 3.86 13.12
C LYS A 43 -30.45 2.83 14.25
N LYS A 44 -31.55 2.34 14.82
CA LYS A 44 -31.52 1.30 15.86
C LYS A 44 -30.98 -0.02 15.30
N GLU A 45 -31.47 -0.44 14.13
CA GLU A 45 -30.99 -1.67 13.48
C GLU A 45 -29.49 -1.59 13.14
N LEU A 46 -29.03 -0.48 12.54
CA LEU A 46 -27.62 -0.26 12.23
C LEU A 46 -26.75 -0.24 13.48
N SER A 47 -27.20 0.44 14.53
CA SER A 47 -26.48 0.49 15.81
C SER A 47 -26.38 -0.90 16.45
N ALA A 48 -27.46 -1.68 16.45
CA ALA A 48 -27.46 -3.04 16.97
C ALA A 48 -26.47 -3.93 16.20
N PHE A 49 -26.48 -3.86 14.88
CA PHE A 49 -25.51 -4.54 14.01
C PHE A 49 -24.07 -4.14 14.35
N ALA A 50 -23.79 -2.83 14.44
CA ALA A 50 -22.44 -2.34 14.73
C ALA A 50 -21.92 -2.88 16.08
N PHE A 51 -22.75 -2.89 17.12
CA PHE A 51 -22.35 -3.43 18.42
C PHE A 51 -22.18 -4.96 18.42
N GLU A 52 -22.96 -5.69 17.63
CA GLU A 52 -22.75 -7.14 17.44
C GLU A 52 -21.37 -7.41 16.81
N GLU A 53 -21.01 -6.68 15.75
CA GLU A 53 -19.73 -6.83 15.07
C GLU A 53 -18.54 -6.34 15.94
N ILE A 54 -18.70 -5.24 16.70
CA ILE A 54 -17.70 -4.79 17.69
C ILE A 54 -17.37 -5.90 18.69
N ASN A 55 -18.40 -6.60 19.20
CA ASN A 55 -18.19 -7.72 20.12
C ASN A 55 -17.39 -8.87 19.47
N LYS A 56 -17.65 -9.15 18.18
CA LYS A 56 -16.89 -10.16 17.44
C LYS A 56 -15.43 -9.74 17.26
N LEU A 57 -15.16 -8.46 16.95
CA LEU A 57 -13.80 -7.93 16.80
C LEU A 57 -13.00 -7.97 18.11
N ILE A 58 -13.62 -7.65 19.25
CA ILE A 58 -12.97 -7.75 20.58
C ILE A 58 -12.45 -9.17 20.82
N ALA A 59 -13.21 -10.20 20.44
CA ALA A 59 -12.79 -11.57 20.57
C ALA A 59 -11.75 -12.01 19.53
N LEU A 60 -11.78 -11.43 18.33
CA LEU A 60 -10.96 -11.85 17.20
C LEU A 60 -9.57 -11.21 17.20
N ILE A 61 -9.45 -9.88 17.43
CA ILE A 61 -8.18 -9.13 17.34
C ILE A 61 -7.04 -9.81 18.10
N PRO A 62 -7.21 -10.27 19.36
CA PRO A 62 -6.12 -10.94 20.08
C PRO A 62 -5.63 -12.25 19.47
N THR A 63 -6.37 -12.83 18.52
CA THR A 63 -6.02 -14.11 17.87
C THR A 63 -5.30 -13.93 16.54
N LEU A 64 -5.25 -12.70 16.00
CA LEU A 64 -4.67 -12.42 14.69
C LEU A 64 -3.15 -12.55 14.71
N GLN A 65 -2.63 -13.21 13.68
CA GLN A 65 -1.20 -13.53 13.57
C GLN A 65 -0.52 -12.75 12.43
N THR A 66 -1.27 -12.35 11.39
CA THR A 66 -0.71 -11.75 10.19
C THR A 66 -1.07 -10.28 10.05
N TYR A 67 -0.20 -9.54 9.36
CA TYR A 67 -0.40 -8.13 9.00
C TYR A 67 -1.69 -7.93 8.21
N LYS A 68 -1.89 -8.74 7.16
CA LYS A 68 -3.05 -8.61 6.27
C LYS A 68 -4.36 -8.75 7.04
N GLU A 69 -4.43 -9.71 7.98
CA GLU A 69 -5.62 -9.89 8.82
C GLU A 69 -5.89 -8.67 9.71
N LYS A 70 -4.84 -8.08 10.31
CA LYS A 70 -4.95 -6.90 11.17
C LYS A 70 -5.41 -5.67 10.38
N ASP A 71 -4.79 -5.40 9.25
CA ASP A 71 -5.08 -4.23 8.40
C ASP A 71 -6.54 -4.24 7.88
N GLU A 72 -7.00 -5.38 7.36
CA GLU A 72 -8.39 -5.53 6.93
C GLU A 72 -9.40 -5.27 8.06
N ILE A 73 -9.08 -5.69 9.28
CA ILE A 73 -9.95 -5.50 10.45
C ILE A 73 -9.99 -4.06 10.93
N PHE A 74 -8.86 -3.35 10.92
CA PHE A 74 -8.80 -1.97 11.38
C PHE A 74 -9.62 -1.02 10.50
N GLY A 75 -9.62 -1.23 9.18
CA GLY A 75 -10.53 -0.50 8.30
C GLY A 75 -12.01 -0.80 8.56
N TYR A 76 -12.34 -2.04 8.92
CA TYR A 76 -13.69 -2.43 9.29
C TYR A 76 -14.11 -1.84 10.64
N GLU A 77 -13.23 -1.84 11.64
CA GLU A 77 -13.43 -1.22 12.96
C GLU A 77 -13.75 0.26 12.85
N ASP A 78 -12.96 1.03 12.10
CA ASP A 78 -13.17 2.46 11.87
C ASP A 78 -14.58 2.74 11.31
N ASN A 79 -15.04 1.92 10.36
CA ASN A 79 -16.39 2.03 9.80
C ASN A 79 -17.49 1.70 10.80
N LEU A 80 -17.30 0.68 11.66
CA LEU A 80 -18.27 0.35 12.70
C LEU A 80 -18.42 1.46 13.74
N LEU A 81 -17.30 2.04 14.18
CA LEU A 81 -17.31 3.22 15.05
C LEU A 81 -17.98 4.42 14.38
N GLY A 82 -17.73 4.65 13.09
CA GLY A 82 -18.41 5.65 12.28
C GLY A 82 -19.94 5.45 12.27
N ILE A 83 -20.43 4.22 12.14
CA ILE A 83 -21.88 3.90 12.23
C ILE A 83 -22.42 4.24 13.61
N VAL A 84 -21.75 3.85 14.68
CA VAL A 84 -22.18 4.15 16.06
C VAL A 84 -22.28 5.67 16.24
N MET A 85 -21.26 6.42 15.86
CA MET A 85 -21.27 7.89 15.95
C MET A 85 -22.38 8.53 15.10
N PHE A 86 -22.70 7.96 13.95
CA PHE A 86 -23.79 8.43 13.11
C PHE A 86 -25.18 8.14 13.71
N CYS A 87 -25.34 6.99 14.35
CA CYS A 87 -26.63 6.58 14.92
C CYS A 87 -26.99 7.29 16.23
N HIS A 88 -26.01 7.73 17.00
CA HIS A 88 -26.20 8.34 18.33
C HIS A 88 -25.77 9.81 18.35
N ALA A 89 -26.64 10.70 18.85
CA ALA A 89 -26.32 12.12 18.95
C ALA A 89 -25.34 12.42 20.10
N SER A 90 -25.31 11.55 21.13
CA SER A 90 -24.36 11.66 22.24
C SER A 90 -24.03 10.29 22.84
N PRO A 91 -22.89 10.15 23.53
CA PRO A 91 -22.54 8.94 24.27
C PRO A 91 -23.58 8.51 25.32
N ALA A 92 -24.36 9.48 25.83
CA ALA A 92 -25.40 9.20 26.82
C ALA A 92 -26.58 8.34 26.29
N GLU A 93 -26.71 8.24 24.97
CA GLU A 93 -27.70 7.38 24.31
C GLU A 93 -27.23 5.92 24.18
N ILE A 94 -25.96 5.66 24.48
CA ILE A 94 -25.35 4.32 24.37
C ILE A 94 -25.39 3.66 25.76
N SER A 95 -25.75 2.40 25.79
CA SER A 95 -25.74 1.64 27.05
C SER A 95 -24.33 1.53 27.64
N GLU A 96 -24.21 1.47 28.96
CA GLU A 96 -22.91 1.34 29.64
C GLU A 96 -22.10 0.13 29.13
N THR A 97 -22.77 -1.01 28.91
CA THR A 97 -22.11 -2.20 28.31
C THR A 97 -21.51 -1.92 26.97
N ASN A 98 -22.24 -1.26 26.05
CA ASN A 98 -21.77 -0.93 24.72
C ASN A 98 -20.65 0.12 24.74
N LEU A 99 -20.72 1.09 25.66
CA LEU A 99 -19.62 2.05 25.88
C LEU A 99 -18.33 1.35 26.35
N ASN A 100 -18.47 0.37 27.25
CA ASN A 100 -17.32 -0.40 27.70
C ASN A 100 -16.76 -1.29 26.58
N ASN A 101 -17.59 -1.84 25.71
CA ASN A 101 -17.13 -2.59 24.54
C ASN A 101 -16.38 -1.69 23.54
N ILE A 102 -16.86 -0.47 23.26
CA ILE A 102 -16.14 0.52 22.47
C ILE A 102 -14.77 0.79 23.08
N LYS A 103 -14.70 1.12 24.37
CA LYS A 103 -13.43 1.38 25.07
C LYS A 103 -12.48 0.18 24.98
N THR A 104 -13.00 -1.03 25.12
CA THR A 104 -12.20 -2.25 25.00
C THR A 104 -11.66 -2.43 23.59
N LEU A 105 -12.50 -2.25 22.57
CA LEU A 105 -12.08 -2.33 21.18
C LEU A 105 -11.02 -1.27 20.87
N THR A 106 -11.26 0.00 21.23
CA THR A 106 -10.31 1.09 21.04
C THR A 106 -8.96 0.79 21.72
N ALA A 107 -8.97 0.30 22.96
CA ALA A 107 -7.73 -0.06 23.66
C ALA A 107 -6.97 -1.21 23.00
N LEU A 108 -7.66 -2.17 22.37
CA LEU A 108 -7.02 -3.25 21.59
C LEU A 108 -6.38 -2.70 20.32
N VAL A 109 -7.11 -1.86 19.60
CA VAL A 109 -6.64 -1.21 18.35
C VAL A 109 -5.48 -0.26 18.66
N ASP A 110 -5.58 0.57 19.70
CA ASP A 110 -4.49 1.48 20.12
C ASP A 110 -3.23 0.71 20.50
N LYS A 111 -3.38 -0.44 21.15
CA LYS A 111 -2.24 -1.31 21.48
C LYS A 111 -1.55 -1.84 20.22
N GLU A 112 -2.30 -2.22 19.21
CA GLU A 112 -1.76 -2.71 17.94
C GLU A 112 -1.18 -1.57 17.08
N ARG A 113 -1.75 -0.36 17.17
CA ARG A 113 -1.33 0.84 16.42
C ARG A 113 -0.44 1.80 17.22
N PHE A 114 0.10 1.38 18.37
CA PHE A 114 0.78 2.35 19.23
C PHE A 114 2.02 3.02 18.59
N VAL A 115 2.71 2.31 17.68
CA VAL A 115 3.87 2.87 16.97
C VAL A 115 3.42 3.94 15.98
N GLU A 116 2.37 3.68 15.23
CA GLU A 116 1.76 4.64 14.31
C GLU A 116 1.32 5.91 15.05
N ASN A 117 0.57 5.76 16.15
CA ASN A 117 0.12 6.86 16.99
C ASN A 117 1.29 7.68 17.57
N ALA A 118 2.37 7.00 17.98
CA ALA A 118 3.55 7.68 18.51
C ALA A 118 4.32 8.45 17.43
N ILE A 119 4.43 7.90 16.23
CA ILE A 119 5.01 8.60 15.06
C ILE A 119 4.16 9.82 14.69
N ASP A 120 2.84 9.67 14.66
CA ASP A 120 1.90 10.78 14.44
C ASP A 120 2.11 11.92 15.46
N ASN A 121 2.29 11.59 16.74
CA ASN A 121 2.55 12.58 17.78
C ASN A 121 3.88 13.31 17.56
N ILE A 122 4.92 12.62 17.11
CA ILE A 122 6.21 13.23 16.79
C ILE A 122 6.05 14.28 15.69
N PHE A 123 5.32 13.99 14.63
CA PHE A 123 5.22 14.86 13.46
C PHE A 123 4.03 15.81 13.46
N LYS A 124 2.82 15.35 13.83
CA LYS A 124 1.61 16.21 13.87
C LYS A 124 1.61 17.17 15.05
N ASN A 125 2.05 16.69 16.24
CA ASN A 125 2.00 17.44 17.46
C ASN A 125 3.36 18.08 17.84
N ASN A 126 4.36 17.99 16.95
CA ASN A 126 5.72 18.51 17.16
C ASN A 126 6.39 17.97 18.43
N GLN A 127 6.10 16.74 18.82
CA GLN A 127 6.74 16.06 19.95
C GLN A 127 8.01 15.33 19.48
N ASN A 128 8.86 16.05 18.75
CA ASN A 128 9.99 15.49 18.02
C ASN A 128 11.35 15.67 18.75
N ASP A 129 11.32 16.01 20.04
CA ASP A 129 12.53 16.10 20.85
C ASP A 129 13.19 14.73 21.08
N LYS A 130 14.47 14.78 21.42
CA LYS A 130 15.30 13.59 21.65
C LYS A 130 14.69 12.63 22.69
N ALA A 131 14.08 13.15 23.75
CA ALA A 131 13.54 12.33 24.83
C ALA A 131 12.33 11.52 24.35
N THR A 132 11.41 12.15 23.64
CA THR A 132 10.22 11.51 23.06
C THR A 132 10.60 10.46 22.02
N VAL A 133 11.52 10.78 21.09
CA VAL A 133 11.99 9.81 20.09
C VAL A 133 12.70 8.63 20.77
N ASN A 134 13.54 8.88 21.76
CA ASN A 134 14.21 7.80 22.48
C ASN A 134 13.22 6.90 23.24
N GLN A 135 12.16 7.47 23.83
CA GLN A 135 11.10 6.71 24.49
C GLN A 135 10.36 5.80 23.49
N LEU A 136 10.00 6.31 22.30
CA LEU A 136 9.42 5.49 21.24
C LEU A 136 10.33 4.34 20.88
N LEU A 137 11.59 4.61 20.53
CA LEU A 137 12.52 3.57 20.08
C LEU A 137 12.79 2.53 21.16
N ALA A 138 12.93 2.96 22.43
CA ALA A 138 13.08 2.04 23.58
C ALA A 138 11.85 1.12 23.75
N SER A 139 10.67 1.58 23.36
CA SER A 139 9.43 0.78 23.41
C SER A 139 9.32 -0.18 22.22
N VAL A 140 9.89 0.16 21.06
CA VAL A 140 9.80 -0.65 19.83
C VAL A 140 10.89 -1.73 19.76
N ILE A 141 12.10 -1.43 20.17
CA ILE A 141 13.25 -2.38 20.11
C ILE A 141 12.91 -3.76 20.68
N PRO A 142 12.27 -3.87 21.88
CA PRO A 142 11.95 -5.17 22.47
C PRO A 142 10.76 -5.89 21.85
N LEU A 143 10.03 -5.28 20.92
CA LEU A 143 8.88 -5.91 20.28
C LEU A 143 9.31 -7.15 19.50
N LYS A 144 8.50 -8.19 19.58
CA LYS A 144 8.63 -9.40 18.77
C LYS A 144 7.79 -9.32 17.48
N ASP A 145 6.82 -8.43 17.46
CA ASP A 145 5.93 -8.24 16.31
C ASP A 145 6.63 -7.37 15.27
N GLU A 146 7.09 -8.01 14.21
CA GLU A 146 7.80 -7.35 13.10
C GLU A 146 6.91 -6.35 12.36
N PHE A 147 5.59 -6.58 12.35
CA PHE A 147 4.66 -5.62 11.78
C PHE A 147 4.68 -4.28 12.51
N GLN A 148 4.56 -4.29 13.85
CA GLN A 148 4.63 -3.05 14.63
C GLN A 148 5.97 -2.34 14.47
N LYS A 149 7.09 -3.10 14.36
CA LYS A 149 8.40 -2.51 14.05
C LYS A 149 8.41 -1.83 12.68
N GLY A 150 7.78 -2.45 11.68
CA GLY A 150 7.68 -1.91 10.32
C GLY A 150 6.92 -0.58 10.26
N GLN A 151 5.99 -0.34 11.16
CA GLN A 151 5.23 0.91 11.21
C GLN A 151 6.11 2.15 11.46
N ILE A 152 7.29 2.02 12.08
CA ILE A 152 8.24 3.13 12.17
C ILE A 152 8.66 3.60 10.78
N TYR A 153 9.02 2.68 9.88
CA TYR A 153 9.47 3.04 8.54
C TYR A 153 8.34 3.63 7.71
N GLN A 154 7.16 3.01 7.75
CA GLN A 154 5.97 3.50 7.05
C GLN A 154 5.58 4.90 7.54
N GLY A 155 5.58 5.13 8.86
CA GLY A 155 5.32 6.44 9.44
C GLY A 155 6.36 7.49 9.05
N LEU A 156 7.64 7.14 9.05
CA LEU A 156 8.70 8.04 8.59
C LEU A 156 8.54 8.39 7.10
N LEU A 157 8.17 7.42 6.26
CA LEU A 157 7.90 7.67 4.83
C LEU A 157 6.65 8.53 4.64
N HIS A 158 5.60 8.31 5.44
CA HIS A 158 4.40 9.15 5.40
C HIS A 158 4.72 10.62 5.69
N TYR A 159 5.62 10.88 6.66
CA TYR A 159 6.07 12.22 7.04
C TYR A 159 7.38 12.65 6.38
N GLN A 160 7.77 12.06 5.26
CA GLN A 160 9.06 12.31 4.59
C GLN A 160 9.36 13.81 4.38
N GLY A 161 8.37 14.63 4.03
CA GLY A 161 8.53 16.07 3.87
C GLY A 161 8.86 16.82 5.16
N ASN A 162 8.62 16.20 6.32
CA ASN A 162 8.84 16.78 7.64
C ASN A 162 10.12 16.30 8.31
N ILE A 163 10.79 15.24 7.80
CA ILE A 163 12.00 14.66 8.40
C ILE A 163 13.14 15.69 8.46
N SER A 164 13.23 16.59 7.47
CA SER A 164 14.20 17.69 7.48
C SER A 164 14.11 18.57 8.74
N ASN A 165 12.90 18.70 9.31
CA ASN A 165 12.61 19.54 10.47
C ASN A 165 12.92 18.85 11.81
N LEU A 166 13.23 17.54 11.83
CA LEU A 166 13.61 16.85 13.05
C LEU A 166 14.91 17.44 13.63
N PRO A 167 14.99 17.60 14.96
CA PRO A 167 16.25 17.92 15.64
C PRO A 167 17.35 16.93 15.28
N LEU A 168 18.60 17.41 15.21
CA LEU A 168 19.74 16.58 14.83
C LEU A 168 19.88 15.33 15.72
N ASP A 169 19.71 15.50 17.04
CA ASP A 169 19.77 14.39 18.00
C ASP A 169 18.71 13.32 17.73
N SER A 170 17.50 13.72 17.32
CA SER A 170 16.42 12.80 16.95
C SER A 170 16.74 12.07 15.63
N LYS A 171 17.33 12.77 14.65
CA LYS A 171 17.81 12.14 13.40
C LYS A 171 18.88 11.09 13.69
N ILE A 172 19.82 11.36 14.58
CA ILE A 172 20.85 10.40 14.98
C ILE A 172 20.22 9.15 15.60
N LEU A 173 19.24 9.31 16.51
CA LEU A 173 18.54 8.17 17.10
C LEU A 173 17.83 7.30 16.07
N PHE A 174 17.14 7.90 15.10
CA PHE A 174 16.52 7.14 14.00
C PHE A 174 17.56 6.48 13.11
N ALA A 175 18.67 7.15 12.78
CA ALA A 175 19.76 6.58 12.00
C ALA A 175 20.38 5.36 12.69
N ASP A 176 20.62 5.44 14.00
CA ASP A 176 21.16 4.34 14.81
C ASP A 176 20.18 3.16 14.86
N TYR A 177 18.88 3.45 15.07
CA TYR A 177 17.83 2.42 15.03
C TYR A 177 17.79 1.72 13.68
N ILE A 178 17.68 2.48 12.58
CA ILE A 178 17.63 1.95 11.22
C ILE A 178 18.87 1.10 10.92
N SER A 179 20.07 1.58 11.27
CA SER A 179 21.32 0.83 11.10
C SER A 179 21.29 -0.50 11.86
N SER A 180 20.80 -0.49 13.09
CA SER A 180 20.65 -1.70 13.90
C SER A 180 19.70 -2.72 13.31
N GLU A 181 18.55 -2.24 12.81
CA GLU A 181 17.53 -3.11 12.19
C GLU A 181 17.98 -3.63 10.81
N LEU A 182 18.60 -2.81 9.96
CA LEU A 182 19.18 -3.27 8.70
C LEU A 182 20.20 -4.40 8.94
N LYS A 183 21.05 -4.25 9.95
CA LYS A 183 21.99 -5.32 10.33
C LYS A 183 21.27 -6.58 10.80
N ARG A 184 20.23 -6.42 11.63
CA ARG A 184 19.43 -7.53 12.13
C ARG A 184 18.73 -8.29 11.01
N TYR A 185 18.18 -7.58 10.02
CA TYR A 185 17.53 -8.17 8.86
C TYR A 185 18.49 -8.96 7.96
N LEU A 186 19.75 -8.51 7.84
CA LEU A 186 20.78 -9.26 7.11
C LEU A 186 21.07 -10.64 7.74
N ASP A 187 20.92 -10.76 9.04
CA ASP A 187 21.18 -11.98 9.81
C ASP A 187 19.91 -12.84 10.03
N ALA A 188 18.71 -12.33 9.65
CA ALA A 188 17.41 -12.98 9.87
C ALA A 188 17.00 -13.88 8.68
N PRO A 189 16.17 -14.91 8.91
CA PRO A 189 15.46 -15.56 7.84
C PRO A 189 14.55 -14.56 7.12
N LEU A 190 14.63 -14.50 5.79
CA LEU A 190 13.88 -13.57 4.96
C LEU A 190 12.48 -14.13 4.65
N ASP A 191 11.54 -13.99 5.59
CA ASP A 191 10.11 -14.15 5.34
C ASP A 191 9.51 -12.88 4.72
N ASP A 192 8.25 -12.93 4.29
CA ASP A 192 7.60 -11.81 3.59
C ASP A 192 7.51 -10.55 4.46
N VAL A 193 7.34 -10.67 5.77
CA VAL A 193 7.25 -9.53 6.69
C VAL A 193 8.61 -8.85 6.84
N ILE A 194 9.67 -9.65 7.02
CA ILE A 194 11.05 -9.15 7.09
C ILE A 194 11.47 -8.49 5.78
N VAL A 195 11.13 -9.10 4.64
CA VAL A 195 11.41 -8.53 3.31
C VAL A 195 10.71 -7.19 3.13
N ASN A 196 9.43 -7.09 3.47
CA ASN A 196 8.67 -5.85 3.39
C ASN A 196 9.24 -4.75 4.32
N ASN A 197 9.60 -5.11 5.56
CA ASN A 197 10.24 -4.17 6.46
C ASN A 197 11.62 -3.71 5.94
N LEU A 198 12.36 -4.60 5.31
CA LEU A 198 13.67 -4.29 4.73
C LEU A 198 13.54 -3.32 3.54
N GLU A 199 12.51 -3.48 2.69
CA GLU A 199 12.19 -2.52 1.62
C GLU A 199 11.97 -1.12 2.20
N PHE A 200 11.08 -0.98 3.18
CA PHE A 200 10.79 0.30 3.82
C PHE A 200 12.00 0.87 4.56
N ALA A 201 12.77 0.03 5.26
CA ALA A 201 13.99 0.46 5.93
C ALA A 201 15.05 0.97 4.95
N CYS A 202 15.21 0.31 3.79
CA CYS A 202 16.08 0.79 2.71
C CYS A 202 15.60 2.13 2.15
N ASP A 203 14.30 2.29 1.90
CA ASP A 203 13.76 3.54 1.34
C ASP A 203 13.87 4.71 2.33
N VAL A 204 13.49 4.52 3.59
CA VAL A 204 13.59 5.58 4.60
C VAL A 204 15.03 5.98 4.91
N SER A 205 15.99 5.09 4.69
CA SER A 205 17.42 5.33 4.94
C SER A 205 17.97 6.53 4.19
N LYS A 206 17.38 6.93 3.05
CA LYS A 206 17.81 8.12 2.29
C LYS A 206 17.73 9.44 3.09
N TYR A 207 16.92 9.47 4.15
CA TYR A 207 16.78 10.64 5.03
C TYR A 207 17.77 10.65 6.21
N PHE A 208 18.47 9.54 6.45
CA PHE A 208 19.31 9.30 7.62
C PHE A 208 20.72 8.78 7.26
N ILE A 209 21.17 9.07 6.05
CA ILE A 209 22.43 8.56 5.48
C ILE A 209 23.62 8.83 6.39
N ASN A 210 24.39 7.78 6.64
CA ASN A 210 25.72 7.79 7.23
C ASN A 210 26.54 6.61 6.67
N ASP A 211 27.83 6.55 6.99
CA ASP A 211 28.74 5.52 6.46
C ASP A 211 28.30 4.09 6.85
N THR A 212 27.72 3.91 8.02
CA THR A 212 27.20 2.60 8.48
C THR A 212 26.04 2.16 7.63
N ILE A 213 25.06 3.04 7.36
CA ILE A 213 23.91 2.75 6.50
C ILE A 213 24.39 2.42 5.08
N ILE A 214 25.31 3.21 4.51
CA ILE A 214 25.90 2.95 3.19
C ILE A 214 26.53 1.55 3.12
N SER A 215 27.31 1.17 4.14
CA SER A 215 27.93 -0.15 4.21
C SER A 215 26.88 -1.27 4.25
N LEU A 216 25.85 -1.12 5.09
CA LEU A 216 24.78 -2.10 5.22
C LEU A 216 23.94 -2.24 3.94
N LEU A 217 23.63 -1.13 3.26
CA LEU A 217 22.92 -1.17 1.97
C LEU A 217 23.73 -1.90 0.89
N ASN A 218 25.07 -1.73 0.86
CA ASN A 218 25.93 -2.51 -0.04
C ASN A 218 25.95 -4.01 0.30
N ASP A 219 25.78 -4.39 1.58
CA ASP A 219 25.65 -5.80 1.96
C ASP A 219 24.25 -6.34 1.57
N ILE A 220 23.21 -5.52 1.69
CA ILE A 220 21.84 -5.85 1.28
C ILE A 220 21.76 -6.13 -0.23
N LEU A 221 22.50 -5.40 -1.07
CA LEU A 221 22.53 -5.68 -2.51
C LEU A 221 22.97 -7.12 -2.86
N LYS A 222 23.64 -7.82 -1.93
CA LYS A 222 24.08 -9.21 -2.12
C LYS A 222 22.97 -10.23 -1.85
N LEU A 223 21.81 -9.81 -1.33
CA LEU A 223 20.66 -10.70 -1.05
C LEU A 223 19.94 -11.16 -2.33
N GLU A 224 20.25 -10.54 -3.48
CA GLU A 224 19.64 -10.87 -4.80
C GLU A 224 18.09 -10.82 -4.77
N LYS A 225 17.52 -9.90 -3.99
CA LYS A 225 16.08 -9.63 -3.88
C LYS A 225 15.77 -8.31 -4.59
N ASN A 226 15.20 -8.37 -5.80
CA ASN A 226 14.99 -7.18 -6.64
C ASN A 226 14.10 -6.12 -5.98
N ASN A 227 13.05 -6.52 -5.25
CA ASN A 227 12.21 -5.61 -4.47
C ASN A 227 13.02 -4.79 -3.45
N VAL A 228 13.86 -5.45 -2.65
CA VAL A 228 14.73 -4.79 -1.68
C VAL A 228 15.84 -4.00 -2.38
N ASN A 229 16.47 -4.61 -3.40
CA ASN A 229 17.60 -4.01 -4.12
C ASN A 229 17.22 -2.69 -4.80
N TYR A 230 16.00 -2.56 -5.32
CA TYR A 230 15.52 -1.30 -5.89
C TYR A 230 15.58 -0.15 -4.88
N TYR A 231 15.06 -0.35 -3.66
CA TYR A 231 15.08 0.69 -2.63
C TYR A 231 16.50 0.96 -2.10
N ALA A 232 17.33 -0.09 -2.00
CA ALA A 232 18.73 0.06 -1.62
C ALA A 232 19.51 0.89 -2.65
N ILE A 233 19.39 0.62 -3.97
CA ILE A 233 20.07 1.43 -5.00
C ILE A 233 19.55 2.86 -5.05
N SER A 234 18.24 3.07 -4.89
CA SER A 234 17.65 4.41 -4.83
C SER A 234 18.31 5.24 -3.72
N THR A 235 18.45 4.66 -2.54
CA THR A 235 19.10 5.33 -1.40
C THR A 235 20.61 5.54 -1.63
N LEU A 236 21.32 4.55 -2.15
CA LEU A 236 22.75 4.68 -2.46
C LEU A 236 23.02 5.73 -3.53
N LEU A 237 22.21 5.81 -4.59
CA LEU A 237 22.33 6.84 -5.63
C LEU A 237 22.08 8.24 -5.05
N ASN A 238 21.08 8.42 -4.17
CA ASN A 238 20.85 9.68 -3.47
C ASN A 238 22.03 10.08 -2.57
N ALA A 239 22.80 9.10 -2.07
CA ALA A 239 24.03 9.31 -1.33
C ALA A 239 25.29 9.50 -2.23
N GLY A 240 25.12 9.57 -3.54
CA GLY A 240 26.20 9.73 -4.52
C GLY A 240 27.09 8.50 -4.69
N GLN A 241 26.61 7.31 -4.28
CA GLN A 241 27.35 6.06 -4.41
C GLN A 241 27.22 5.45 -5.81
N THR A 242 28.22 4.68 -6.21
CA THR A 242 28.18 3.90 -7.44
C THR A 242 27.51 2.56 -7.21
N ILE A 243 26.68 2.12 -8.18
CA ILE A 243 25.96 0.84 -8.11
C ILE A 243 26.65 -0.19 -9.00
N PRO A 244 26.83 -1.43 -8.54
CA PRO A 244 27.36 -2.50 -9.38
C PRO A 244 26.47 -2.76 -10.61
N SER A 245 27.09 -2.88 -11.79
CA SER A 245 26.35 -3.04 -13.05
C SER A 245 25.50 -4.31 -13.13
N ASN A 246 25.88 -5.38 -12.45
CA ASN A 246 25.11 -6.62 -12.36
C ASN A 246 23.79 -6.42 -11.61
N ILE A 247 23.75 -5.56 -10.59
CA ILE A 247 22.51 -5.23 -9.85
C ILE A 247 21.58 -4.42 -10.75
N ILE A 248 22.12 -3.41 -11.46
CA ILE A 248 21.33 -2.65 -12.45
C ILE A 248 20.78 -3.57 -13.53
N ALA A 249 21.60 -4.49 -14.05
CA ALA A 249 21.17 -5.44 -15.08
C ALA A 249 20.07 -6.40 -14.54
N ALA A 250 20.18 -6.88 -13.30
CA ALA A 250 19.16 -7.73 -12.67
C ALA A 250 17.82 -7.00 -12.56
N LEU A 251 17.82 -5.76 -12.05
CA LEU A 251 16.62 -4.92 -11.94
C LEU A 251 16.04 -4.52 -13.30
N ALA A 252 16.88 -4.25 -14.29
CA ALA A 252 16.44 -3.93 -15.65
C ALA A 252 15.76 -5.12 -16.34
N ASN A 253 16.16 -6.35 -16.03
CA ASN A 253 15.55 -7.57 -16.55
C ASN A 253 14.29 -7.98 -15.78
N ASP A 254 14.04 -7.41 -14.60
CA ASP A 254 12.81 -7.64 -13.85
C ASP A 254 11.74 -6.67 -14.32
N ILE A 255 10.72 -7.21 -14.96
CA ILE A 255 9.66 -6.40 -15.56
C ILE A 255 8.88 -5.55 -14.54
N VAL A 256 8.94 -5.87 -13.25
CA VAL A 256 8.29 -5.07 -12.19
C VAL A 256 9.11 -3.81 -11.85
N TYR A 257 10.44 -3.88 -11.97
CA TYR A 257 11.34 -2.83 -11.48
C TYR A 257 12.09 -2.08 -12.59
N ALA A 258 11.94 -2.48 -13.85
CA ALA A 258 12.74 -1.96 -14.96
C ALA A 258 12.50 -0.47 -15.21
N ASP A 259 11.24 -0.01 -15.30
CA ASP A 259 10.90 1.41 -15.51
C ASP A 259 11.35 2.28 -14.35
N MET A 260 11.11 1.86 -13.12
CA MET A 260 11.52 2.57 -11.90
C MET A 260 13.04 2.67 -11.81
N THR A 261 13.77 1.59 -12.17
CA THR A 261 15.24 1.57 -12.24
C THR A 261 15.75 2.53 -13.30
N TYR A 262 15.13 2.54 -14.48
CA TYR A 262 15.47 3.51 -15.53
C TYR A 262 15.21 4.94 -15.08
N ALA A 263 14.07 5.20 -14.44
CA ALA A 263 13.70 6.53 -13.95
C ALA A 263 14.70 7.06 -12.91
N ILE A 264 15.08 6.26 -11.91
CA ILE A 264 16.04 6.69 -10.87
C ILE A 264 17.43 6.92 -11.47
N LEU A 265 17.89 6.06 -12.39
CA LEU A 265 19.15 6.28 -13.09
C LEU A 265 19.13 7.56 -13.93
N LYS A 266 18.02 7.84 -14.62
CA LYS A 266 17.83 9.08 -15.40
C LYS A 266 17.86 10.32 -14.50
N GLN A 267 17.23 10.26 -13.34
CA GLN A 267 17.24 11.35 -12.35
C GLN A 267 18.67 11.71 -11.91
N HIS A 268 19.56 10.72 -11.84
CA HIS A 268 20.98 10.92 -11.48
C HIS A 268 21.91 11.09 -12.68
N GLY A 269 21.39 11.19 -13.92
CA GLY A 269 22.21 11.31 -15.13
C GLY A 269 22.99 10.04 -15.50
N LEU A 270 22.56 8.89 -15.01
CA LEU A 270 23.23 7.59 -15.14
C LEU A 270 22.46 6.61 -16.05
N GLN A 271 21.51 7.09 -16.86
CA GLN A 271 20.71 6.25 -17.75
C GLN A 271 21.54 5.37 -18.71
N SER A 272 22.77 5.75 -19.00
CA SER A 272 23.69 4.95 -19.81
C SER A 272 24.14 3.64 -19.15
N LEU A 273 23.91 3.48 -17.86
CA LEU A 273 24.17 2.22 -17.12
C LEU A 273 23.04 1.21 -17.31
N PHE A 274 21.86 1.65 -17.74
CA PHE A 274 20.75 0.76 -18.05
C PHE A 274 20.99 0.04 -19.38
N PRO A 275 20.69 -1.28 -19.51
CA PRO A 275 20.88 -2.02 -20.74
C PRO A 275 20.14 -1.37 -21.92
N ALA A 276 20.86 -1.05 -23.00
CA ALA A 276 20.30 -0.28 -24.10
C ALA A 276 19.13 -1.00 -24.80
N GLU A 277 19.18 -2.33 -24.88
CA GLU A 277 18.14 -3.17 -25.47
C GLU A 277 16.83 -3.16 -24.67
N LEU A 278 16.87 -2.86 -23.37
CA LEU A 278 15.72 -2.77 -22.47
C LEU A 278 15.24 -1.32 -22.27
N SER A 279 15.95 -0.32 -22.77
CA SER A 279 15.59 1.10 -22.62
C SER A 279 14.56 1.60 -23.64
N THR A 280 13.85 0.68 -24.31
CA THR A 280 12.83 1.05 -25.28
C THR A 280 11.57 1.58 -24.59
N PRO A 281 10.91 2.62 -25.12
CA PRO A 281 9.68 3.15 -24.52
C PRO A 281 8.58 2.10 -24.35
N GLU A 282 8.49 1.15 -25.28
CA GLU A 282 7.55 0.01 -25.19
C GLU A 282 7.84 -0.87 -23.97
N TYR A 283 9.10 -1.23 -23.74
CA TYR A 283 9.49 -2.09 -22.61
C TYR A 283 9.28 -1.37 -21.29
N LEU A 284 9.65 -0.10 -21.19
CA LEU A 284 9.47 0.70 -19.99
C LEU A 284 7.98 0.91 -19.68
N ALA A 285 7.16 1.23 -20.68
CA ALA A 285 5.72 1.33 -20.49
C ALA A 285 5.06 0.00 -20.09
N LYS A 286 5.60 -1.13 -20.61
CA LYS A 286 5.17 -2.47 -20.16
C LYS A 286 5.51 -2.69 -18.70
N SER A 287 6.72 -2.32 -18.29
CA SER A 287 7.21 -2.44 -16.92
C SER A 287 6.34 -1.60 -15.97
N ASP A 288 6.06 -0.36 -16.30
CA ASP A 288 5.23 0.54 -15.51
C ASP A 288 3.80 -0.02 -15.32
N LEU A 289 3.18 -0.54 -16.38
CA LEU A 289 1.88 -1.21 -16.27
C LEU A 289 1.96 -2.44 -15.37
N VAL A 290 2.97 -3.30 -15.53
CA VAL A 290 3.13 -4.52 -14.72
C VAL A 290 3.35 -4.16 -13.26
N HIS A 291 4.21 -3.17 -12.97
CA HIS A 291 4.44 -2.67 -11.62
C HIS A 291 3.12 -2.21 -10.98
N TRP A 292 2.34 -1.38 -11.66
CA TRP A 292 1.05 -0.91 -11.17
C TRP A 292 0.08 -2.06 -10.90
N LEU A 293 0.01 -3.07 -11.78
CA LEU A 293 -0.84 -4.24 -11.60
C LEU A 293 -0.43 -5.12 -10.40
N THR A 294 0.83 -5.05 -9.92
CA THR A 294 1.26 -5.81 -8.74
C THR A 294 0.74 -5.25 -7.41
N TYR A 295 0.21 -4.03 -7.37
CA TYR A 295 -0.37 -3.48 -6.15
C TYR A 295 -1.52 -4.36 -5.62
N PRO A 296 -1.64 -4.52 -4.27
CA PRO A 296 -2.69 -5.34 -3.65
C PRO A 296 -4.11 -4.90 -4.00
N THR A 297 -4.32 -3.62 -4.32
CA THR A 297 -5.60 -3.05 -4.76
C THR A 297 -5.92 -3.35 -6.22
N GLU A 298 -4.92 -3.80 -6.98
CA GLU A 298 -5.03 -4.16 -8.39
C GLU A 298 -5.06 -5.69 -8.52
N LEU A 299 -4.20 -6.30 -9.34
CA LEU A 299 -4.12 -7.76 -9.40
C LEU A 299 -3.46 -8.40 -8.17
N GLY A 300 -2.60 -7.66 -7.45
CA GLY A 300 -1.79 -8.16 -6.35
C GLY A 300 -0.64 -9.10 -6.80
N LYS A 301 -0.45 -9.25 -8.11
CA LYS A 301 0.59 -10.09 -8.73
C LYS A 301 0.86 -9.62 -10.15
N GLN A 302 1.97 -10.11 -10.73
CA GLN A 302 2.22 -9.92 -12.15
C GLN A 302 1.14 -10.63 -12.98
N PRO A 303 0.74 -10.08 -14.15
CA PRO A 303 -0.09 -10.78 -15.10
C PRO A 303 0.56 -12.11 -15.55
N ASP A 304 -0.25 -13.15 -15.76
CA ASP A 304 0.26 -14.45 -16.25
C ASP A 304 0.77 -14.34 -17.69
N GLN A 305 0.17 -13.45 -18.48
CA GLN A 305 0.62 -13.10 -19.83
C GLN A 305 0.36 -11.61 -20.09
N ILE A 306 1.24 -10.98 -20.87
CA ILE A 306 1.07 -9.60 -21.30
C ILE A 306 1.64 -9.40 -22.70
N GLU A 307 0.85 -8.85 -23.62
CA GLU A 307 1.20 -8.64 -25.02
C GLU A 307 1.02 -7.17 -25.41
N TYR A 308 1.99 -6.64 -26.15
CA TYR A 308 1.90 -5.31 -26.75
C TYR A 308 1.01 -5.34 -27.98
N LEU A 309 0.06 -4.41 -28.06
CA LEU A 309 -0.88 -4.29 -29.20
C LEU A 309 -0.47 -3.18 -30.16
N GLY A 310 0.20 -2.16 -29.66
CA GLY A 310 0.58 -0.98 -30.42
C GLY A 310 0.45 0.28 -29.60
N LYS A 311 0.65 1.44 -30.24
CA LYS A 311 0.56 2.73 -29.56
C LYS A 311 -0.48 3.63 -30.17
N VAL A 312 -1.03 4.53 -29.37
CA VAL A 312 -1.97 5.56 -29.79
C VAL A 312 -1.52 6.92 -29.28
N LYS A 313 -1.67 7.97 -30.09
CA LYS A 313 -1.33 9.33 -29.72
C LYS A 313 -2.60 10.15 -29.52
N LYS A 314 -2.74 10.77 -28.35
CA LYS A 314 -3.66 11.88 -28.07
C LYS A 314 -2.83 13.15 -27.79
N LYS A 315 -2.83 13.65 -26.55
CA LYS A 315 -1.84 14.67 -26.11
C LYS A 315 -0.47 14.02 -25.95
N GLU A 316 -0.46 12.84 -25.34
CA GLU A 316 0.69 11.99 -25.06
C GLU A 316 0.64 10.71 -25.89
N GLU A 317 1.70 9.97 -25.97
CA GLU A 317 1.79 8.66 -26.61
C GLU A 317 1.50 7.59 -25.56
N TYR A 318 0.50 6.73 -25.80
CA TYR A 318 0.11 5.63 -24.92
C TYR A 318 0.46 4.31 -25.58
N TYR A 319 1.11 3.44 -24.83
CA TYR A 319 1.45 2.07 -25.19
C TYR A 319 0.34 1.16 -24.68
N ILE A 320 -0.28 0.41 -25.57
CA ILE A 320 -1.47 -0.40 -25.28
C ILE A 320 -1.08 -1.86 -25.17
N PHE A 321 -1.52 -2.50 -24.10
CA PHE A 321 -1.25 -3.90 -23.81
C PHE A 321 -2.57 -4.64 -23.59
N ARG A 322 -2.58 -5.95 -23.90
CA ARG A 322 -3.55 -6.88 -23.34
C ARG A 322 -2.85 -7.86 -22.42
N TYR A 323 -3.54 -8.31 -21.39
CA TYR A 323 -2.96 -9.22 -20.41
C TYR A 323 -4.00 -10.19 -19.86
N ILE A 324 -3.54 -11.31 -19.31
CA ILE A 324 -4.35 -12.34 -18.65
C ILE A 324 -3.88 -12.46 -17.19
N SER A 325 -4.83 -12.66 -16.27
CA SER A 325 -4.54 -13.00 -14.88
C SER A 325 -5.64 -13.90 -14.31
N ASP A 326 -5.24 -14.80 -13.40
CA ASP A 326 -6.12 -15.58 -12.55
C ASP A 326 -6.26 -14.99 -11.14
N SER A 327 -5.89 -13.71 -10.95
CA SER A 327 -5.92 -13.03 -9.65
C SER A 327 -7.29 -13.14 -8.99
N ASP A 328 -7.29 -13.35 -7.66
CA ASP A 328 -8.51 -13.37 -6.86
C ASP A 328 -9.17 -11.98 -6.72
N ASN A 329 -8.45 -10.91 -7.07
CA ASN A 329 -9.00 -9.56 -7.11
C ASN A 329 -9.90 -9.33 -8.34
N LEU A 330 -9.90 -10.25 -9.31
CA LEU A 330 -10.79 -10.20 -10.46
C LEU A 330 -12.11 -10.95 -10.17
N GLY A 331 -13.23 -10.42 -10.69
CA GLY A 331 -14.46 -11.19 -10.76
C GLY A 331 -14.32 -12.42 -11.67
N GLU A 332 -15.08 -13.48 -11.41
CA GLU A 332 -14.98 -14.75 -12.14
C GLU A 332 -15.13 -14.59 -13.67
N GLU A 333 -15.89 -13.58 -14.12
CA GLU A 333 -16.08 -13.26 -15.53
C GLU A 333 -14.83 -12.68 -16.21
N ARG A 334 -13.84 -12.23 -15.43
CA ARG A 334 -12.58 -11.62 -15.92
C ARG A 334 -11.38 -12.50 -15.75
N LYS A 335 -11.43 -13.46 -14.80
CA LYS A 335 -10.33 -14.41 -14.59
C LYS A 335 -10.04 -15.18 -15.88
N ASN A 336 -8.75 -15.29 -16.22
CA ASN A 336 -8.28 -15.97 -17.41
C ASN A 336 -8.84 -15.43 -18.74
N GLN A 337 -9.38 -14.20 -18.73
CA GLN A 337 -9.78 -13.48 -19.95
C GLN A 337 -8.71 -12.45 -20.33
N TRP A 338 -8.67 -12.09 -21.62
CA TRP A 338 -7.83 -10.97 -22.05
C TRP A 338 -8.45 -9.65 -21.56
N LEU A 339 -7.68 -8.98 -20.72
CA LEU A 339 -7.97 -7.64 -20.21
C LEU A 339 -7.12 -6.61 -20.95
N ILE A 340 -7.44 -5.32 -20.81
CA ILE A 340 -6.73 -4.24 -21.46
C ILE A 340 -6.17 -3.26 -20.44
N GLY A 341 -4.96 -2.76 -20.70
CA GLY A 341 -4.31 -1.70 -19.95
C GLY A 341 -3.37 -0.90 -20.84
N TRP A 342 -2.94 0.25 -20.35
CA TRP A 342 -2.00 1.13 -21.04
C TRP A 342 -1.11 1.89 -20.07
N SER A 343 0.02 2.32 -20.59
CA SER A 343 0.92 3.23 -19.91
C SER A 343 1.49 4.24 -20.89
N ASN A 344 2.01 5.36 -20.40
CA ASN A 344 2.79 6.32 -21.15
C ASN A 344 4.14 6.56 -20.48
N ASP A 345 5.04 7.28 -21.16
CA ASP A 345 6.42 7.56 -20.69
C ASP A 345 6.44 8.58 -19.52
N GLU A 346 5.29 9.14 -19.13
CA GLU A 346 5.15 10.19 -18.08
C GLU A 346 4.43 9.68 -16.83
N GLY A 347 4.21 8.36 -16.70
CA GLY A 347 3.60 7.73 -15.54
C GLY A 347 2.06 7.69 -15.55
N GLY A 348 1.45 7.80 -16.75
CA GLY A 348 0.01 7.69 -16.93
C GLY A 348 -0.45 6.25 -17.16
N THR A 349 -0.24 5.38 -16.16
CA THR A 349 -0.65 3.97 -16.21
C THR A 349 -2.10 3.80 -15.80
N PHE A 350 -2.82 2.92 -16.49
CA PHE A 350 -4.21 2.68 -16.19
C PHE A 350 -4.71 1.33 -16.69
N SER A 351 -5.56 0.68 -15.88
CA SER A 351 -6.44 -0.42 -16.27
C SER A 351 -7.67 -0.44 -15.37
N ASN A 352 -8.85 -0.63 -15.97
CA ASN A 352 -10.12 -0.87 -15.26
C ASN A 352 -10.51 -2.35 -15.26
N PHE A 353 -9.60 -3.24 -15.65
CA PHE A 353 -9.89 -4.65 -15.91
C PHE A 353 -10.98 -4.85 -16.98
N ASP A 354 -11.07 -3.92 -17.94
CA ASP A 354 -12.00 -4.05 -19.05
C ASP A 354 -11.61 -5.22 -19.95
N LEU A 355 -12.60 -5.95 -20.44
CA LEU A 355 -12.37 -7.07 -21.35
C LEU A 355 -11.85 -6.56 -22.70
N TYR A 356 -10.77 -7.16 -23.20
CA TYR A 356 -10.22 -6.84 -24.52
C TYR A 356 -11.25 -7.05 -25.64
N SER A 357 -12.13 -8.05 -25.50
CA SER A 357 -13.23 -8.35 -26.46
C SER A 357 -14.15 -7.16 -26.70
N ASP A 358 -14.32 -6.25 -25.72
CA ASP A 358 -15.17 -5.06 -25.86
C ASP A 358 -14.56 -4.01 -26.79
N PHE A 359 -13.26 -4.10 -27.05
CA PHE A 359 -12.53 -3.19 -27.92
C PHE A 359 -12.13 -3.83 -29.25
N GLU A 360 -12.06 -5.16 -29.29
CA GLU A 360 -11.53 -5.92 -30.41
C GLU A 360 -12.29 -5.64 -31.71
N GLN A 361 -11.56 -5.49 -32.78
CA GLN A 361 -12.07 -5.24 -34.14
C GLN A 361 -11.34 -6.19 -35.11
N LYS A 362 -11.83 -6.26 -36.35
CA LYS A 362 -11.28 -7.14 -37.41
C LYS A 362 -9.77 -6.95 -37.66
N THR A 363 -9.21 -5.80 -37.32
CA THR A 363 -7.78 -5.52 -37.44
C THR A 363 -7.30 -4.76 -36.22
N ILE A 364 -6.02 -4.94 -35.87
CA ILE A 364 -5.40 -4.27 -34.75
C ILE A 364 -5.48 -2.72 -34.88
N GLU A 365 -5.35 -2.16 -36.08
CA GLU A 365 -5.47 -0.73 -36.30
C GLU A 365 -6.87 -0.20 -35.91
N LYS A 366 -7.93 -0.97 -36.24
CA LYS A 366 -9.31 -0.60 -35.86
C LYS A 366 -9.53 -0.76 -34.37
N THR A 367 -8.94 -1.76 -33.75
CA THR A 367 -8.95 -1.96 -32.30
C THR A 367 -8.28 -0.77 -31.60
N LEU A 368 -7.08 -0.40 -32.00
CA LEU A 368 -6.37 0.76 -31.46
C LEU A 368 -7.14 2.07 -31.65
N LYS A 369 -7.79 2.25 -32.80
CA LYS A 369 -8.66 3.42 -33.03
C LYS A 369 -9.89 3.43 -32.11
N ASN A 370 -10.45 2.26 -31.80
CA ASN A 370 -11.56 2.13 -30.86
C ASN A 370 -11.12 2.45 -29.43
N ILE A 371 -9.98 1.91 -28.99
CA ILE A 371 -9.36 2.20 -27.70
C ILE A 371 -9.11 3.71 -27.57
N LYS A 372 -8.47 4.32 -28.58
CA LYS A 372 -8.18 5.76 -28.59
C LYS A 372 -9.41 6.64 -28.36
N LYS A 373 -10.59 6.22 -28.79
CA LYS A 373 -11.84 6.97 -28.58
C LYS A 373 -12.31 6.93 -27.12
N ARG A 374 -11.97 5.86 -26.38
CA ARG A 374 -12.35 5.64 -24.98
C ARG A 374 -11.28 6.13 -23.99
N LEU A 375 -10.04 6.28 -24.45
CA LEU A 375 -9.01 6.98 -23.68
C LEU A 375 -9.45 8.43 -23.45
N LEU A 376 -9.55 8.88 -22.23
CA LEU A 376 -10.00 10.23 -21.84
C LEU A 376 -9.02 11.34 -22.17
#